data_3773a65c6f02567886b80267952744b4
#
_entry.id   3773a65c6f02567886b80267952744b4
#
_cell.length_a   1.000
_cell.length_b   1.000
_cell.length_c   1.000
_cell.angle_alpha   90.00
_cell.angle_beta   90.00
_cell.angle_gamma   90.00
#
_symmetry.space_group_name_H-M   'P 1'
#
loop_
_entity.id
_entity.type
_entity.pdbx_description
1 polymer ?
#
loop_
_entity_poly.entity_id
_entity_poly.type
_entity_poly.pdbx_seq_one_letter_code
_entity_poly.pdbx_strand_id
1 'polypeptide(L)'
;MNFEVVLFILLIVAGFFWICDRLYFRKLRAEGEDRPAFLEYTAGFFPIILIVFIIRSFLFEPFNIPSGSMIPTLRIGDLILVNKFEYGVKLPIIDYKLVSINKPARGDVAVFRWPRDVSLDYIKRIVGLPGDVIQYKEKQLKVNDVIVTKSRT
;
A
#
# COMPACT_ATOMS: atom_id res chain seq x y z
N MET A 1 -10.56 -6.59 9.56
CA MET A 1 -11.08 -6.48 8.17
C MET A 1 -10.17 -5.50 7.45
N ASN A 2 -9.52 -5.93 6.38
CA ASN A 2 -8.54 -5.07 5.69
C ASN A 2 -9.25 -3.88 5.05
N PHE A 3 -8.78 -2.68 5.30
CA PHE A 3 -9.36 -1.45 4.76
C PHE A 3 -9.49 -1.48 3.22
N GLU A 4 -8.54 -2.12 2.54
CA GLU A 4 -8.58 -2.32 1.08
C GLU A 4 -9.81 -3.12 0.62
N VAL A 5 -10.19 -4.16 1.39
CA VAL A 5 -11.39 -4.98 1.09
C VAL A 5 -12.66 -4.16 1.24
N VAL A 6 -12.74 -3.33 2.28
CA VAL A 6 -13.91 -2.43 2.49
C VAL A 6 -14.03 -1.44 1.35
N LEU A 7 -12.91 -0.83 0.97
CA LEU A 7 -12.88 0.16 -0.11
C LEU A 7 -13.24 -0.48 -1.46
N PHE A 8 -12.81 -1.73 -1.69
CA PHE A 8 -13.16 -2.50 -2.88
C PHE A 8 -14.65 -2.83 -2.95
N ILE A 9 -15.25 -3.25 -1.83
CA ILE A 9 -16.70 -3.51 -1.75
C ILE A 9 -17.48 -2.22 -2.03
N LEU A 10 -17.07 -1.09 -1.42
CA LEU A 10 -17.69 0.20 -1.67
C LEU A 10 -17.57 0.61 -3.15
N LEU A 11 -16.43 0.35 -3.77
CA LEU A 11 -16.20 0.61 -5.19
C LEU A 11 -17.15 -0.20 -6.08
N ILE A 12 -17.33 -1.51 -5.79
CA ILE A 12 -18.25 -2.37 -6.54
C ILE A 12 -19.69 -1.86 -6.40
N VAL A 13 -20.12 -1.57 -5.19
CA VAL A 13 -21.50 -1.07 -4.92
C VAL A 13 -21.72 0.27 -5.63
N ALA A 14 -20.83 1.24 -5.44
CA ALA A 14 -20.95 2.55 -6.09
C ALA A 14 -20.88 2.44 -7.62
N GLY A 15 -20.01 1.58 -8.15
CA GLY A 15 -19.88 1.30 -9.57
C GLY A 15 -21.14 0.66 -10.17
N PHE A 16 -21.75 -0.28 -9.45
CA PHE A 16 -23.02 -0.88 -9.87
C PHE A 16 -24.12 0.19 -10.01
N PHE A 17 -24.31 1.04 -9.01
CA PHE A 17 -25.29 2.14 -9.07
C PHE A 17 -24.96 3.15 -10.17
N TRP A 18 -23.68 3.47 -10.37
CA TRP A 18 -23.23 4.36 -11.43
C TRP A 18 -23.54 3.80 -12.82
N ILE A 19 -23.30 2.51 -13.06
CA ILE A 19 -23.61 1.82 -14.31
C ILE A 19 -25.13 1.79 -14.52
N CYS A 20 -25.92 1.44 -13.50
CA CYS A 20 -27.37 1.41 -13.55
C CYS A 20 -27.95 2.81 -13.86
N ASP A 21 -27.43 3.87 -13.23
CA ASP A 21 -27.86 5.22 -13.54
C ASP A 21 -27.57 5.59 -14.99
N ARG A 22 -26.37 5.26 -15.47
CA ARG A 22 -25.94 5.61 -16.84
C ARG A 22 -26.70 4.84 -17.93
N LEU A 23 -27.01 3.54 -17.70
CA LEU A 23 -27.61 2.67 -18.72
C LEU A 23 -29.15 2.69 -18.69
N TYR A 24 -29.73 2.79 -17.51
CA TYR A 24 -31.18 2.66 -17.31
C TYR A 24 -31.83 3.98 -16.90
N PHE A 25 -31.48 4.54 -15.77
CA PHE A 25 -32.20 5.66 -15.19
C PHE A 25 -32.04 6.97 -16.00
N ARG A 26 -30.89 7.18 -16.59
CA ARG A 26 -30.66 8.36 -17.44
C ARG A 26 -31.52 8.35 -18.73
N LYS A 27 -31.83 7.16 -19.26
CA LYS A 27 -32.67 7.02 -20.47
C LYS A 27 -34.17 7.14 -20.17
N LEU A 28 -34.61 6.80 -18.96
CA LEU A 28 -36.01 6.85 -18.52
C LEU A 28 -36.40 8.21 -17.96
N ARG A 29 -35.44 9.07 -17.66
CA ARG A 29 -35.66 10.37 -17.07
C ARG A 29 -36.06 11.40 -18.12
N ALA A 30 -37.16 12.12 -17.89
CA ALA A 30 -37.59 13.23 -18.73
C ALA A 30 -36.59 14.38 -18.64
N GLU A 31 -36.48 15.17 -19.72
CA GLU A 31 -35.63 16.39 -19.69
C GLU A 31 -36.11 17.36 -18.61
N GLY A 32 -35.24 17.60 -17.58
CA GLY A 32 -35.53 18.51 -16.48
C GLY A 32 -35.85 17.87 -15.14
N GLU A 33 -35.94 16.55 -15.05
CA GLU A 33 -36.09 15.86 -13.73
C GLU A 33 -34.74 15.70 -13.01
N ASP A 34 -34.71 16.11 -11.74
CA ASP A 34 -33.57 15.93 -10.86
C ASP A 34 -33.28 14.46 -10.55
N ARG A 35 -32.04 14.16 -10.28
CA ARG A 35 -31.65 12.81 -9.86
C ARG A 35 -32.28 12.50 -8.51
N PRO A 36 -32.83 11.28 -8.28
CA PRO A 36 -33.17 10.86 -6.94
C PRO A 36 -31.97 10.99 -6.01
N ALA A 37 -32.12 11.61 -4.84
CA ALA A 37 -31.03 11.90 -3.92
C ALA A 37 -30.15 10.68 -3.62
N PHE A 38 -30.74 9.48 -3.52
CA PHE A 38 -30.01 8.23 -3.33
C PHE A 38 -29.02 7.92 -4.48
N LEU A 39 -29.44 8.10 -5.74
CA LEU A 39 -28.58 7.89 -6.91
C LEU A 39 -27.54 9.00 -7.09
N GLU A 40 -27.88 10.22 -6.71
CA GLU A 40 -26.94 11.34 -6.74
C GLU A 40 -25.76 11.10 -5.80
N TYR A 41 -26.02 10.66 -4.57
CA TYR A 41 -24.96 10.35 -3.61
C TYR A 41 -24.20 9.06 -3.97
N THR A 42 -24.87 7.95 -4.26
CA THR A 42 -24.20 6.67 -4.50
C THR A 42 -23.44 6.64 -5.83
N ALA A 43 -24.04 7.09 -6.92
CA ALA A 43 -23.38 7.14 -8.22
C ALA A 43 -22.40 8.31 -8.34
N GLY A 44 -22.67 9.44 -7.67
CA GLY A 44 -21.80 10.62 -7.67
C GLY A 44 -20.47 10.40 -6.97
N PHE A 45 -20.44 9.58 -5.91
CA PHE A 45 -19.21 9.25 -5.19
C PHE A 45 -18.33 8.21 -5.89
N PHE A 46 -18.83 7.48 -6.89
CA PHE A 46 -18.06 6.46 -7.60
C PHE A 46 -16.70 6.94 -8.11
N PRO A 47 -16.57 8.07 -8.86
CA PRO A 47 -15.27 8.52 -9.35
C PRO A 47 -14.30 8.88 -8.22
N ILE A 48 -14.78 9.42 -7.12
CA ILE A 48 -13.96 9.77 -5.95
C ILE A 48 -13.45 8.49 -5.29
N ILE A 49 -14.33 7.52 -5.04
CA ILE A 49 -13.96 6.22 -4.46
C ILE A 49 -12.96 5.50 -5.37
N LEU A 50 -13.15 5.56 -6.69
CA LEU A 50 -12.25 4.96 -7.67
C LEU A 50 -10.84 5.58 -7.59
N ILE A 51 -10.74 6.91 -7.56
CA ILE A 51 -9.45 7.61 -7.45
C ILE A 51 -8.76 7.24 -6.14
N VAL A 52 -9.47 7.28 -5.01
CA VAL A 52 -8.92 6.92 -3.70
C VAL A 52 -8.48 5.46 -3.69
N PHE A 53 -9.27 4.55 -4.28
CA PHE A 53 -8.90 3.14 -4.41
C PHE A 53 -7.62 2.95 -5.22
N ILE A 54 -7.48 3.61 -6.37
CA ILE A 54 -6.28 3.51 -7.21
C ILE A 54 -5.05 4.02 -6.46
N ILE A 55 -5.13 5.21 -5.85
CA ILE A 55 -4.01 5.81 -5.12
C ILE A 55 -3.56 4.88 -3.99
N ARG A 56 -4.49 4.44 -3.15
CA ARG A 56 -4.18 3.64 -1.97
C ARG A 56 -3.77 2.20 -2.30
N SER A 57 -4.34 1.60 -3.32
CA SER A 57 -4.04 0.21 -3.69
C SER A 57 -2.74 0.06 -4.47
N PHE A 58 -2.38 1.04 -5.28
CA PHE A 58 -1.25 0.92 -6.21
C PHE A 58 -0.10 1.89 -5.95
N LEU A 59 -0.38 3.07 -5.41
CA LEU A 59 0.63 4.12 -5.32
C LEU A 59 1.18 4.27 -3.91
N PHE A 60 0.37 4.67 -2.95
CA PHE A 60 0.85 5.08 -1.64
C PHE A 60 -0.01 4.53 -0.50
N GLU A 61 0.66 4.14 0.58
CA GLU A 61 0.01 3.70 1.80
C GLU A 61 0.57 4.45 3.00
N PRO A 62 -0.28 5.20 3.75
CA PRO A 62 0.14 5.80 5.01
C PRO A 62 0.34 4.70 6.06
N PHE A 63 1.48 4.75 6.74
CA PHE A 63 1.86 3.78 7.75
C PHE A 63 2.33 4.50 9.02
N ASN A 64 1.87 4.04 10.18
CA ASN A 64 2.29 4.55 11.47
C ASN A 64 3.36 3.65 12.06
N ILE A 65 4.46 4.21 12.57
CA ILE A 65 5.57 3.47 13.12
C ILE A 65 5.25 2.98 14.55
N PRO A 66 5.04 1.67 14.76
CA PRO A 66 4.64 1.15 16.07
C PRO A 66 5.82 0.88 17.00
N SER A 67 7.05 0.81 16.50
CA SER A 67 8.21 0.39 17.28
C SER A 67 9.48 1.18 16.99
N GLY A 68 10.37 1.28 17.98
CA GLY A 68 11.64 2.01 17.88
C GLY A 68 12.78 1.25 17.18
N SER A 69 12.51 0.15 16.48
CA SER A 69 13.57 -0.67 15.88
C SER A 69 14.32 0.00 14.72
N MET A 70 13.80 1.13 14.22
CA MET A 70 14.38 1.92 13.14
C MET A 70 14.97 3.26 13.62
N ILE A 71 15.06 3.50 14.92
CA ILE A 71 15.72 4.70 15.47
C ILE A 71 17.20 4.68 15.09
N PRO A 72 17.80 5.83 14.67
CA PRO A 72 17.23 7.18 14.65
C PRO A 72 16.46 7.54 13.37
N THR A 73 16.42 6.69 12.36
CA THR A 73 15.82 6.99 11.05
C THR A 73 14.32 7.25 11.15
N LEU A 74 13.59 6.41 11.91
CA LEU A 74 12.16 6.51 12.13
C LEU A 74 11.88 6.40 13.64
N ARG A 75 11.00 7.25 14.14
CA ARG A 75 10.61 7.29 15.56
C ARG A 75 9.23 6.64 15.75
N ILE A 76 8.96 6.21 16.96
CA ILE A 76 7.64 5.71 17.34
C ILE A 76 6.62 6.83 17.17
N GLY A 77 5.51 6.56 16.49
CA GLY A 77 4.45 7.52 16.22
C GLY A 77 4.63 8.34 14.93
N ASP A 78 5.77 8.23 14.25
CA ASP A 78 5.94 8.87 12.94
C ASP A 78 4.93 8.30 11.94
N LEU A 79 4.33 9.18 11.14
CA LEU A 79 3.52 8.84 9.98
C LEU A 79 4.40 8.90 8.73
N ILE A 80 4.53 7.80 8.05
CA ILE A 80 5.26 7.70 6.79
C ILE A 80 4.33 7.36 5.63
N LEU A 81 4.74 7.71 4.44
CA LEU A 81 4.07 7.34 3.21
C LEU A 81 4.90 6.29 2.49
N VAL A 82 4.36 5.07 2.42
CA VAL A 82 5.04 3.94 1.77
C VAL A 82 4.73 3.97 0.29
N ASN A 83 5.79 3.94 -0.54
CA ASN A 83 5.68 3.78 -1.98
C ASN A 83 5.45 2.30 -2.32
N LYS A 84 4.27 1.97 -2.84
CA LYS A 84 3.89 0.57 -3.15
C LYS A 84 4.42 0.09 -4.49
N PHE A 85 4.75 0.98 -5.41
CA PHE A 85 5.18 0.62 -6.76
C PHE A 85 6.70 0.55 -6.95
N GLU A 86 7.50 0.89 -5.93
CA GLU A 86 8.97 0.92 -6.03
C GLU A 86 9.55 -0.40 -6.54
N TYR A 87 9.13 -1.52 -5.99
CA TYR A 87 9.61 -2.85 -6.38
C TYR A 87 8.70 -3.58 -7.37
N GLY A 88 7.63 -2.91 -7.82
CA GLY A 88 6.68 -3.43 -8.79
C GLY A 88 5.23 -3.25 -8.38
N VAL A 89 4.37 -3.35 -9.38
CA VAL A 89 2.92 -3.24 -9.18
C VAL A 89 2.36 -4.59 -8.77
N LYS A 90 1.62 -4.62 -7.66
CA LYS A 90 0.91 -5.79 -7.17
C LYS A 90 -0.59 -5.58 -7.25
N LEU A 91 -1.33 -6.67 -7.52
CA LEU A 91 -2.79 -6.63 -7.39
C LEU A 91 -3.19 -6.47 -5.92
N PRO A 92 -4.09 -5.52 -5.62
CA PRO A 92 -4.62 -5.39 -4.28
C PRO A 92 -5.36 -6.69 -3.88
N ILE A 93 -5.42 -6.97 -2.58
CA ILE A 93 -6.11 -8.13 -1.97
C ILE A 93 -5.36 -9.46 -2.19
N ILE A 94 -4.89 -9.78 -3.40
CA ILE A 94 -4.26 -11.07 -3.74
C ILE A 94 -2.74 -11.01 -3.61
N ASP A 95 -2.14 -9.82 -3.52
CA ASP A 95 -0.68 -9.57 -3.50
C ASP A 95 0.10 -10.18 -4.70
N TYR A 96 -0.61 -10.50 -5.79
CA TYR A 96 0.01 -11.03 -6.98
C TYR A 96 0.79 -9.95 -7.73
N LYS A 97 2.09 -10.17 -7.93
CA LYS A 97 2.98 -9.22 -8.60
C LYS A 97 2.75 -9.25 -10.12
N LEU A 98 2.25 -8.16 -10.68
CA LEU A 98 1.99 -8.00 -12.11
C LEU A 98 3.27 -7.62 -12.88
N VAL A 99 3.99 -6.63 -12.37
CA VAL A 99 5.16 -6.06 -13.03
C VAL A 99 6.26 -5.85 -11.99
N SER A 100 7.49 -6.22 -12.34
CA SER A 100 8.68 -5.92 -11.55
C SER A 100 9.31 -4.64 -12.10
N ILE A 101 9.47 -3.62 -11.26
CA ILE A 101 10.05 -2.32 -11.66
C ILE A 101 11.51 -2.28 -11.22
N ASN A 102 11.74 -2.21 -9.91
CA ASN A 102 13.08 -2.16 -9.35
C ASN A 102 13.39 -3.39 -8.49
N LYS A 103 14.68 -3.60 -8.22
CA LYS A 103 15.13 -4.59 -7.24
C LYS A 103 15.51 -3.88 -5.95
N PRO A 104 15.26 -4.51 -4.79
CA PRO A 104 15.72 -3.97 -3.52
C PRO A 104 17.23 -3.75 -3.52
N ALA A 105 17.67 -2.65 -2.94
CA ALA A 105 19.07 -2.32 -2.73
C ALA A 105 19.47 -2.43 -1.26
N ARG A 106 20.77 -2.58 -0.98
CA ARG A 106 21.26 -2.51 0.41
C ARG A 106 21.07 -1.10 0.95
N GLY A 107 20.53 -1.01 2.16
CA GLY A 107 20.21 0.26 2.81
C GLY A 107 18.76 0.69 2.66
N ASP A 108 18.01 0.14 1.72
CA ASP A 108 16.59 0.46 1.55
C ASP A 108 15.79 0.15 2.82
N VAL A 109 14.83 1.00 3.11
CA VAL A 109 13.84 0.75 4.16
C VAL A 109 12.61 0.14 3.50
N ALA A 110 12.31 -1.10 3.87
CA ALA A 110 11.20 -1.84 3.30
C ALA A 110 10.14 -2.16 4.34
N VAL A 111 8.88 -2.04 3.92
CA VAL A 111 7.72 -2.54 4.65
C VAL A 111 7.34 -3.90 4.08
N PHE A 112 7.15 -4.88 4.92
CA PHE A 112 6.77 -6.23 4.52
C PHE A 112 5.91 -6.91 5.59
N ARG A 113 5.05 -7.82 5.16
CA ARG A 113 4.26 -8.64 6.07
C ARG A 113 5.13 -9.68 6.77
N TRP A 114 4.92 -9.84 8.06
CA TRP A 114 5.68 -10.84 8.81
C TRP A 114 5.29 -12.26 8.38
N PRO A 115 6.25 -13.12 7.97
CA PRO A 115 5.94 -14.44 7.41
C PRO A 115 5.20 -15.40 8.35
N ARG A 116 5.33 -15.21 9.68
CA ARG A 116 4.64 -16.04 10.67
C ARG A 116 3.24 -15.55 11.00
N ASP A 117 2.99 -14.26 10.79
CA ASP A 117 1.68 -13.63 11.00
C ASP A 117 1.52 -12.50 9.99
N VAL A 118 0.82 -12.79 8.91
CA VAL A 118 0.59 -11.85 7.79
C VAL A 118 -0.32 -10.66 8.16
N SER A 119 -0.87 -10.65 9.37
CA SER A 119 -1.62 -9.51 9.90
C SER A 119 -0.72 -8.38 10.40
N LEU A 120 0.58 -8.66 10.60
CA LEU A 120 1.55 -7.72 11.13
C LEU A 120 2.51 -7.24 10.04
N ASP A 121 2.56 -5.93 9.87
CA ASP A 121 3.52 -5.28 8.98
C ASP A 121 4.78 -4.87 9.76
N TYR A 122 5.94 -5.19 9.18
CA TYR A 122 7.25 -4.85 9.72
C TYR A 122 7.95 -3.84 8.81
N ILE A 123 8.65 -2.92 9.45
CA ILE A 123 9.56 -1.99 8.78
C ILE A 123 10.97 -2.34 9.19
N LYS A 124 11.82 -2.65 8.22
CA LYS A 124 13.24 -2.95 8.45
C LYS A 124 14.11 -2.41 7.33
N ARG A 125 15.39 -2.22 7.64
CA ARG A 125 16.40 -1.86 6.66
C ARG A 125 16.98 -3.13 6.04
N ILE A 126 17.08 -3.16 4.71
CA ILE A 126 17.70 -4.25 3.97
C ILE A 126 19.21 -4.14 4.15
N VAL A 127 19.82 -5.13 4.77
CA VAL A 127 21.27 -5.16 5.01
C VAL A 127 21.99 -6.11 4.07
N GLY A 128 21.30 -7.12 3.53
CA GLY A 128 21.86 -8.08 2.58
C GLY A 128 20.89 -8.40 1.46
N LEU A 129 21.45 -8.80 0.34
CA LEU A 129 20.71 -9.20 -0.87
C LEU A 129 20.92 -10.71 -1.14
N PRO A 130 20.10 -11.32 -2.01
CA PRO A 130 20.31 -12.70 -2.40
C PRO A 130 21.74 -12.96 -2.92
N GLY A 131 22.40 -13.96 -2.35
CA GLY A 131 23.80 -14.30 -2.63
C GLY A 131 24.83 -13.67 -1.69
N ASP A 132 24.42 -12.75 -0.81
CA ASP A 132 25.33 -12.18 0.19
C ASP A 132 25.59 -13.15 1.34
N VAL A 133 26.82 -13.16 1.81
CA VAL A 133 27.25 -13.84 3.04
C VAL A 133 27.16 -12.86 4.20
N ILE A 134 26.27 -13.15 5.16
CA ILE A 134 26.05 -12.29 6.33
C ILE A 134 26.61 -12.97 7.56
N GLN A 135 27.49 -12.29 8.29
CA GLN A 135 28.04 -12.74 9.56
C GLN A 135 27.72 -11.71 10.64
N TYR A 136 27.24 -12.17 11.79
CA TYR A 136 27.03 -11.33 12.97
C TYR A 136 27.77 -11.96 14.16
N LYS A 137 28.85 -11.31 14.57
CA LYS A 137 29.70 -11.75 15.68
C LYS A 137 30.13 -10.53 16.51
N GLU A 138 30.09 -10.69 17.84
CA GLU A 138 30.53 -9.64 18.77
C GLU A 138 29.92 -8.25 18.52
N LYS A 139 28.60 -8.23 18.22
CA LYS A 139 27.83 -7.02 17.86
C LYS A 139 28.33 -6.32 16.59
N GLN A 140 29.13 -6.96 15.79
CA GLN A 140 29.57 -6.49 14.48
C GLN A 140 28.86 -7.25 13.37
N LEU A 141 28.30 -6.51 12.44
CA LEU A 141 27.68 -7.04 11.22
C LEU A 141 28.71 -6.97 10.08
N LYS A 142 28.94 -8.10 9.42
CA LYS A 142 29.74 -8.17 8.18
C LYS A 142 28.87 -8.64 7.03
N VAL A 143 29.02 -8.01 5.89
CA VAL A 143 28.36 -8.41 4.65
C VAL A 143 29.45 -8.59 3.59
N ASN A 144 29.62 -9.78 3.07
CA ASN A 144 30.71 -10.14 2.13
C ASN A 144 32.09 -9.70 2.64
N ASP A 145 32.39 -10.07 3.89
CA ASP A 145 33.63 -9.72 4.61
C ASP A 145 33.86 -8.24 4.91
N VAL A 146 32.97 -7.35 4.47
CA VAL A 146 33.04 -5.91 4.79
C VAL A 146 32.26 -5.64 6.09
N ILE A 147 32.91 -4.99 7.05
CA ILE A 147 32.26 -4.59 8.30
C ILE A 147 31.30 -3.43 8.03
N VAL A 148 30.03 -3.62 8.36
CA VAL A 148 29.04 -2.54 8.32
C VAL A 148 29.15 -1.74 9.61
N THR A 149 29.80 -0.58 9.50
CA THR A 149 29.93 0.35 10.63
C THR A 149 28.63 1.09 10.87
N LYS A 150 28.19 1.11 12.12
CA LYS A 150 27.08 1.98 12.55
C LYS A 150 27.59 3.41 12.58
N SER A 151 27.15 4.25 11.63
CA SER A 151 27.37 5.69 11.74
C SER A 151 26.67 6.19 13.00
N ARG A 152 27.43 6.73 13.96
CA ARG A 152 26.89 7.52 15.07
C ARG A 152 26.58 8.91 14.51
N THR A 153 25.33 9.17 14.23
CA THR A 153 24.79 10.53 14.12
C THR A 153 24.32 10.98 15.49
#